data_717d9d37b67497bd38e0deda07eca552
#
_entry.id   717d9d37b67497bd38e0deda07eca552
#
_cell.length_a   1.000
_cell.length_b   1.000
_cell.length_c   1.000
_cell.angle_alpha   90.00
_cell.angle_beta   90.00
_cell.angle_gamma   90.00
#
_symmetry.space_group_name_H-M   'P 1'
#
loop_
_entity.id
_entity.type
_entity.pdbx_description
1 polymer ?
#
loop_
_entity_poly.entity_id
_entity_poly.type
_entity_poly.pdbx_seq_one_letter_code
_entity_poly.pdbx_strand_id
1 'polypeptide(L)'
;MSYRLRYLHHNLELAPGQFLIGRSTECQLSLDDPLVSRKHALLTITNEGVFIEDMGSRNGVLVDGAKIEGRRQIVDGSRITIGSQDIVLLEGQREQASTLWALPAATVTSVGGDAGLNSAPPPPTEEDSSKKNDTFKLLGGVADKAIAMGRAEDAERLLQTLMQQVLESARGKRMLDPWTVEQAGRFGARLATATGKSSWFNYVVELYTYENRIMPAPVVDELHQAIRKVPSVDIPALREYVASFQENTARLGPNERFLLQRMEGLLRLASLK
;
A
#
# COMPACT_ATOMS: atom_id res chain seq x y z
N MET A 1 2.94 2.32 -25.66
CA MET A 1 3.51 1.79 -24.41
C MET A 1 3.14 2.77 -23.33
N SER A 2 2.64 2.31 -22.18
CA SER A 2 2.40 3.13 -21.00
C SER A 2 3.45 2.78 -19.96
N TYR A 3 4.01 3.78 -19.30
CA TYR A 3 5.01 3.59 -18.27
C TYR A 3 4.49 4.11 -16.93
N ARG A 4 4.92 3.50 -15.83
CA ARG A 4 4.58 3.91 -14.48
C ARG A 4 5.84 3.94 -13.63
N LEU A 5 5.90 4.87 -12.68
CA LEU A 5 6.91 4.84 -11.62
C LEU A 5 6.26 4.30 -10.36
N ARG A 6 6.82 3.26 -9.81
CA ARG A 6 6.49 2.81 -8.46
C ARG A 6 7.43 3.46 -7.46
N TYR A 7 6.88 4.33 -6.63
CA TYR A 7 7.58 4.98 -5.53
C TYR A 7 6.85 4.70 -4.22
N LEU A 8 7.53 4.10 -3.26
CA LEU A 8 6.92 3.54 -2.06
C LEU A 8 5.78 2.59 -2.44
N HIS A 9 4.55 3.02 -2.21
CA HIS A 9 3.32 2.26 -2.51
C HIS A 9 2.47 2.92 -3.62
N HIS A 10 3.02 3.91 -4.30
CA HIS A 10 2.31 4.66 -5.35
C HIS A 10 2.84 4.28 -6.73
N ASN A 11 1.90 4.02 -7.64
CA ASN A 11 2.17 3.91 -9.06
C ASN A 11 1.77 5.23 -9.73
N LEU A 12 2.76 5.97 -10.20
CA LEU A 12 2.56 7.23 -10.92
C LEU A 12 2.59 6.93 -12.41
N GLU A 13 1.51 7.20 -13.12
CA GLU A 13 1.48 7.07 -14.57
C GLU A 13 2.36 8.14 -15.21
N LEU A 14 3.20 7.71 -16.15
CA LEU A 14 4.07 8.58 -16.91
C LEU A 14 3.42 8.90 -18.26
N ALA A 15 3.00 10.15 -18.43
CA ALA A 15 2.62 10.64 -19.74
C ALA A 15 3.87 10.88 -20.62
N PRO A 16 3.76 10.76 -21.96
CA PRO A 16 4.84 11.18 -22.85
C PRO A 16 5.27 12.62 -22.58
N GLY A 17 6.58 12.86 -22.52
CA GLY A 17 7.15 14.17 -22.23
C GLY A 17 8.22 14.14 -21.15
N GLN A 18 8.35 15.20 -20.41
CA GLN A 18 9.34 15.37 -19.35
C GLN A 18 8.69 15.22 -17.97
N PHE A 19 9.35 14.49 -17.08
CA PHE A 19 8.91 14.26 -15.71
C PHE A 19 10.07 14.53 -14.74
N LEU A 20 9.95 15.60 -13.97
CA LEU A 20 11.00 16.08 -13.07
C LEU A 20 10.84 15.47 -11.67
N ILE A 21 11.95 14.98 -11.12
CA ILE A 21 12.05 14.43 -9.76
C ILE A 21 13.00 15.27 -8.95
N GLY A 22 12.61 15.60 -7.71
CA GLY A 22 13.46 16.37 -6.82
C GLY A 22 12.76 16.75 -5.52
N ARG A 23 13.42 17.53 -4.67
CA ARG A 23 12.85 17.96 -3.38
C ARG A 23 11.91 19.17 -3.49
N SER A 24 11.93 19.89 -4.61
CA SER A 24 11.02 21.03 -4.81
C SER A 24 9.60 20.55 -5.04
N THR A 25 8.62 21.27 -4.51
CA THR A 25 7.19 21.08 -4.79
C THR A 25 6.81 21.41 -6.25
N GLU A 26 7.72 22.02 -7.02
CA GLU A 26 7.55 22.23 -8.46
C GLU A 26 7.81 20.97 -9.30
N CYS A 27 8.41 19.90 -8.68
CA CYS A 27 8.65 18.64 -9.35
C CYS A 27 7.36 17.82 -9.39
N GLN A 28 7.17 17.05 -10.47
CA GLN A 28 6.03 16.14 -10.58
C GLN A 28 6.11 15.02 -9.53
N LEU A 29 7.33 14.60 -9.15
CA LEU A 29 7.56 13.77 -7.99
C LEU A 29 8.44 14.53 -6.99
N SER A 30 7.82 14.99 -5.93
CA SER A 30 8.53 15.65 -4.83
C SER A 30 8.94 14.63 -3.78
N LEU A 31 10.25 14.55 -3.50
CA LEU A 31 10.86 13.65 -2.53
C LEU A 31 11.32 14.47 -1.31
N ASP A 32 10.69 14.25 -0.16
CA ASP A 32 11.09 14.91 1.10
C ASP A 32 12.28 14.19 1.72
N ASP A 33 13.45 14.44 1.15
CA ASP A 33 14.72 13.86 1.57
C ASP A 33 15.83 14.92 1.47
N PRO A 34 16.58 15.19 2.55
CA PRO A 34 17.68 16.19 2.57
C PRO A 34 18.82 15.85 1.60
N LEU A 35 18.95 14.56 1.22
CA LEU A 35 19.95 14.10 0.24
C LEU A 35 19.51 14.36 -1.21
N VAL A 36 18.25 14.75 -1.44
CA VAL A 36 17.70 15.03 -2.76
C VAL A 36 17.83 16.52 -3.09
N SER A 37 18.38 16.85 -4.26
CA SER A 37 18.46 18.21 -4.77
C SER A 37 17.08 18.75 -5.16
N ARG A 38 16.89 20.08 -5.18
CA ARG A 38 15.60 20.72 -5.54
C ARG A 38 15.05 20.22 -6.87
N LYS A 39 15.90 20.18 -7.90
CA LYS A 39 15.71 19.47 -9.18
C LYS A 39 16.83 18.47 -9.25
N HIS A 40 16.51 17.16 -9.20
CA HIS A 40 17.53 16.13 -9.03
C HIS A 40 17.71 15.29 -10.30
N ALA A 41 16.64 14.79 -10.84
CA ALA A 41 16.64 13.97 -12.03
C ALA A 41 15.50 14.35 -12.98
N LEU A 42 15.74 14.17 -14.28
CA LEU A 42 14.76 14.37 -15.32
C LEU A 42 14.50 13.03 -16.04
N LEU A 43 13.26 12.58 -16.05
CA LEU A 43 12.82 11.49 -16.92
C LEU A 43 12.29 12.09 -18.22
N THR A 44 12.69 11.49 -19.34
CA THR A 44 12.15 11.82 -20.66
C THR A 44 11.47 10.57 -21.23
N ILE A 45 10.17 10.65 -21.41
CA ILE A 45 9.31 9.57 -21.89
C ILE A 45 9.01 9.81 -23.35
N THR A 46 9.47 8.89 -24.20
CA THR A 46 9.30 8.96 -25.66
C THR A 46 8.70 7.66 -26.19
N ASN A 47 8.42 7.61 -27.48
CA ASN A 47 8.00 6.37 -28.16
C ASN A 47 9.13 5.32 -28.24
N GLU A 48 10.38 5.74 -28.06
CA GLU A 48 11.56 4.87 -28.08
C GLU A 48 11.89 4.28 -26.70
N GLY A 49 11.23 4.77 -25.65
CA GLY A 49 11.44 4.32 -24.30
C GLY A 49 11.54 5.45 -23.28
N VAL A 50 11.98 5.11 -22.08
CA VAL A 50 12.17 6.04 -20.97
C VAL A 50 13.66 6.25 -20.74
N PHE A 51 14.05 7.51 -20.60
CA PHE A 51 15.42 7.92 -20.34
C PHE A 51 15.47 8.73 -19.05
N ILE A 52 16.53 8.54 -18.27
CA ILE A 52 16.80 9.32 -17.07
C ILE A 52 18.10 10.09 -17.21
N GLU A 53 18.11 11.32 -16.67
CA GLU A 53 19.27 12.20 -16.66
C GLU A 53 19.42 12.85 -15.29
N ASP A 54 20.66 12.92 -14.78
CA ASP A 54 20.99 13.65 -13.55
C ASP A 54 21.09 15.14 -13.86
N MET A 55 20.30 15.96 -13.18
CA MET A 55 20.26 17.42 -13.34
C MET A 55 21.38 18.16 -12.60
N GLY A 56 22.55 17.56 -12.45
CA GLY A 56 23.68 18.12 -11.67
C GLY A 56 23.40 18.04 -10.17
N SER A 57 22.83 16.95 -9.73
CA SER A 57 22.48 16.73 -8.32
C SER A 57 23.74 16.60 -7.44
N ARG A 58 23.59 16.86 -6.13
CA ARG A 58 24.71 16.76 -5.18
C ARG A 58 25.21 15.31 -5.00
N ASN A 59 24.30 14.36 -4.93
CA ASN A 59 24.61 12.97 -4.59
C ASN A 59 24.59 12.05 -5.83
N GLY A 60 24.06 12.50 -6.95
CA GLY A 60 23.93 11.73 -8.18
C GLY A 60 22.69 10.82 -8.17
N VAL A 61 22.43 10.24 -9.33
CA VAL A 61 21.38 9.27 -9.57
C VAL A 61 22.01 7.90 -9.79
N LEU A 62 21.49 6.86 -9.14
CA LEU A 62 21.90 5.50 -9.41
C LEU A 62 20.78 4.78 -10.17
N VAL A 63 21.16 3.96 -11.13
CA VAL A 63 20.24 3.06 -11.84
C VAL A 63 20.80 1.63 -11.69
N ASP A 64 20.00 0.76 -11.09
CA ASP A 64 20.39 -0.62 -10.79
C ASP A 64 21.69 -0.71 -9.97
N GLY A 65 21.89 0.25 -9.04
CA GLY A 65 23.07 0.37 -8.18
C GLY A 65 24.29 1.04 -8.82
N ALA A 66 24.26 1.36 -10.11
CA ALA A 66 25.34 2.06 -10.81
C ALA A 66 25.02 3.54 -10.98
N LYS A 67 25.97 4.41 -10.59
CA LYS A 67 25.82 5.86 -10.80
C LYS A 67 25.82 6.17 -12.29
N ILE A 68 24.85 7.00 -12.72
CA ILE A 68 24.77 7.42 -14.11
C ILE A 68 25.57 8.69 -14.36
N GLU A 69 26.15 8.76 -15.55
CA GLU A 69 26.77 9.98 -16.09
C GLU A 69 25.99 10.38 -17.35
N GLY A 70 25.29 11.52 -17.29
CA GLY A 70 24.44 12.00 -18.36
C GLY A 70 23.11 11.23 -18.50
N ARG A 71 22.66 11.10 -19.76
CA ARG A 71 21.37 10.48 -20.10
C ARG A 71 21.52 8.97 -20.25
N ARG A 72 20.69 8.20 -19.56
CA ARG A 72 20.67 6.74 -19.61
C ARG A 72 19.25 6.22 -19.90
N GLN A 73 19.14 5.26 -20.80
CA GLN A 73 17.88 4.54 -21.00
C GLN A 73 17.64 3.58 -19.84
N ILE A 74 16.40 3.55 -19.38
CA ILE A 74 15.91 2.64 -18.34
C ILE A 74 14.79 1.78 -18.89
N VAL A 75 14.70 0.54 -18.41
CA VAL A 75 13.77 -0.48 -18.88
C VAL A 75 12.84 -0.93 -17.75
N ASP A 76 11.87 -1.74 -18.09
CA ASP A 76 10.97 -2.35 -17.11
C ASP A 76 11.75 -3.03 -15.99
N GLY A 77 11.35 -2.78 -14.74
CA GLY A 77 12.01 -3.27 -13.53
C GLY A 77 13.26 -2.51 -13.10
N SER A 78 13.78 -1.54 -13.91
CA SER A 78 14.95 -0.73 -13.50
C SER A 78 14.67 0.02 -12.20
N ARG A 79 15.60 -0.12 -11.24
CA ARG A 79 15.58 0.57 -9.95
C ARG A 79 16.40 1.86 -10.04
N ILE A 80 15.73 2.97 -9.74
CA ILE A 80 16.31 4.31 -9.69
C ILE A 80 16.46 4.70 -8.23
N THR A 81 17.67 4.97 -7.76
CA THR A 81 17.93 5.44 -6.39
C THR A 81 18.33 6.91 -6.42
N ILE A 82 17.58 7.75 -5.69
CA ILE A 82 17.77 9.20 -5.58
C ILE A 82 17.79 9.58 -4.09
N GLY A 83 18.93 9.98 -3.57
CA GLY A 83 19.11 10.15 -2.13
C GLY A 83 18.97 8.81 -1.39
N SER A 84 18.06 8.74 -0.44
CA SER A 84 17.68 7.49 0.25
C SER A 84 16.44 6.80 -0.33
N GLN A 85 15.94 7.28 -1.47
CA GLN A 85 14.67 6.85 -2.03
C GLN A 85 14.88 5.92 -3.23
N ASP A 86 14.13 4.81 -3.25
CA ASP A 86 14.10 3.86 -4.36
C ASP A 86 12.81 4.00 -5.15
N ILE A 87 12.95 4.09 -6.46
CA ILE A 87 11.86 4.21 -7.44
C ILE A 87 12.05 3.12 -8.49
N VAL A 88 10.99 2.44 -8.90
CA VAL A 88 11.07 1.40 -9.92
C VAL A 88 10.25 1.80 -11.13
N LEU A 89 10.85 1.72 -12.32
CA LEU A 89 10.13 1.87 -13.58
C LEU A 89 9.36 0.59 -13.88
N LEU A 90 8.10 0.71 -14.26
CA LEU A 90 7.24 -0.38 -14.69
C LEU A 90 6.67 -0.05 -16.07
N GLU A 91 6.78 -1.00 -17.01
CA GLU A 91 6.11 -0.91 -18.30
C GLU A 91 4.72 -1.52 -18.19
N GLY A 92 3.69 -0.71 -18.38
CA GLY A 92 2.31 -1.19 -18.44
C GLY A 92 2.01 -1.75 -19.83
N GLN A 93 1.52 -2.98 -19.90
CA GLN A 93 0.88 -3.44 -21.12
C GLN A 93 -0.31 -2.52 -21.43
N ARG A 94 -0.40 -2.03 -22.65
CA ARG A 94 -1.58 -1.32 -23.14
C ARG A 94 -2.75 -2.28 -23.02
N GLU A 95 -3.63 -2.07 -22.07
CA GLU A 95 -4.98 -2.61 -22.20
C GLU A 95 -5.52 -2.11 -23.54
N GLN A 96 -5.63 -3.02 -24.49
CA GLN A 96 -6.49 -2.78 -25.63
C GLN A 96 -7.87 -2.52 -25.05
N ALA A 97 -8.29 -1.27 -25.09
CA ALA A 97 -9.68 -0.92 -24.92
C ALA A 97 -10.43 -1.70 -26.00
N SER A 98 -10.89 -2.89 -25.65
CA SER A 98 -11.86 -3.61 -26.45
C SER A 98 -13.15 -2.81 -26.35
N THR A 99 -13.35 -1.96 -27.33
CA THR A 99 -14.62 -1.40 -27.73
C THR A 99 -15.55 -2.57 -28.04
N LEU A 100 -16.25 -3.06 -27.04
CA LEU A 100 -17.33 -4.02 -27.18
C LEU A 100 -18.56 -3.52 -26.45
N TRP A 101 -19.13 -2.44 -27.01
CA TRP A 101 -20.53 -2.17 -26.89
C TRP A 101 -21.18 -2.39 -28.26
N ALA A 102 -21.51 -3.59 -28.54
CA ALA A 102 -22.52 -3.92 -29.55
C ALA A 102 -23.16 -5.23 -29.09
N LEU A 103 -24.28 -5.09 -28.43
CA LEU A 103 -25.26 -6.18 -28.32
C LEU A 103 -25.75 -6.57 -29.71
N PRO A 104 -26.00 -7.87 -29.95
CA PRO A 104 -27.42 -8.21 -30.11
C PRO A 104 -27.86 -9.31 -29.15
N ALA A 105 -29.04 -9.11 -28.64
CA ALA A 105 -29.83 -10.13 -27.97
C ALA A 105 -30.10 -11.30 -28.93
N ALA A 106 -29.87 -12.50 -28.50
CA ALA A 106 -30.73 -13.64 -28.81
C ALA A 106 -30.24 -14.94 -28.14
N THR A 107 -31.07 -15.46 -27.38
CA THR A 107 -31.64 -16.81 -27.36
C THR A 107 -31.11 -17.70 -26.24
N VAL A 108 -31.98 -17.81 -25.23
CA VAL A 108 -32.03 -18.85 -24.24
C VAL A 108 -32.27 -20.21 -24.97
N THR A 109 -31.36 -21.16 -24.78
CA THR A 109 -31.70 -22.57 -24.94
C THR A 109 -31.14 -23.32 -23.74
N SER A 110 -32.06 -23.74 -22.90
CA SER A 110 -31.84 -24.66 -21.80
C SER A 110 -31.55 -26.06 -22.35
N VAL A 111 -30.38 -26.62 -21.99
CA VAL A 111 -30.23 -28.08 -21.93
C VAL A 111 -29.54 -28.40 -20.61
N GLY A 112 -30.22 -29.16 -19.79
CA GLY A 112 -29.71 -29.67 -18.53
C GLY A 112 -28.58 -30.70 -18.74
N GLY A 113 -27.67 -30.74 -17.76
CA GLY A 113 -26.60 -31.71 -17.69
C GLY A 113 -25.90 -31.54 -16.35
N ASP A 114 -26.32 -32.40 -15.42
CA ASP A 114 -25.76 -32.65 -14.12
C ASP A 114 -24.28 -33.07 -14.22
N ALA A 115 -23.38 -32.46 -13.50
CA ALA A 115 -22.16 -33.09 -12.97
C ALA A 115 -21.38 -32.13 -12.07
N GLY A 116 -21.23 -32.56 -10.89
CA GLY A 116 -20.73 -31.95 -9.70
C GLY A 116 -19.31 -31.40 -9.69
N LEU A 117 -19.11 -30.60 -8.66
CA LEU A 117 -18.00 -30.57 -7.71
C LEU A 117 -16.72 -29.80 -8.04
N ASN A 118 -16.47 -28.89 -7.13
CA ASN A 118 -15.13 -28.39 -6.75
C ASN A 118 -14.33 -27.65 -7.80
N SER A 119 -14.77 -26.46 -8.12
CA SER A 119 -13.83 -25.43 -8.57
C SER A 119 -13.51 -24.53 -7.40
N ALA A 120 -12.27 -24.66 -6.89
CA ALA A 120 -11.67 -23.63 -6.07
C ALA A 120 -11.83 -22.27 -6.77
N PRO A 121 -12.13 -21.18 -6.07
CA PRO A 121 -12.23 -19.87 -6.69
C PRO A 121 -10.91 -19.55 -7.41
N PRO A 122 -10.96 -18.95 -8.60
CA PRO A 122 -9.74 -18.58 -9.32
C PRO A 122 -8.89 -17.66 -8.46
N PRO A 123 -7.55 -17.69 -8.61
CA PRO A 123 -6.68 -16.77 -7.90
C PRO A 123 -7.10 -15.33 -8.23
N PRO A 124 -7.00 -14.39 -7.24
CA PRO A 124 -7.38 -13.01 -7.46
C PRO A 124 -6.55 -12.45 -8.61
N THR A 125 -7.22 -11.93 -9.61
CA THR A 125 -6.59 -11.25 -10.73
C THR A 125 -6.05 -9.88 -10.23
N GLU A 126 -5.00 -9.39 -10.86
CA GLU A 126 -4.42 -8.06 -10.57
C GLU A 126 -5.48 -6.93 -10.63
N GLU A 127 -6.55 -7.13 -11.39
CA GLU A 127 -7.72 -6.25 -11.46
C GLU A 127 -8.45 -6.09 -10.11
N ASP A 128 -8.54 -7.13 -9.29
CA ASP A 128 -9.20 -7.06 -7.97
C ASP A 128 -8.40 -6.23 -6.97
N SER A 129 -7.08 -6.27 -7.06
CA SER A 129 -6.19 -5.47 -6.23
C SER A 129 -6.23 -3.99 -6.62
N SER A 130 -6.24 -3.70 -7.91
CA SER A 130 -6.33 -2.32 -8.43
C SER A 130 -7.64 -1.65 -8.04
N LYS A 131 -8.77 -2.34 -8.17
CA LYS A 131 -10.10 -1.84 -7.77
C LYS A 131 -10.19 -1.54 -6.27
N LYS A 132 -9.59 -2.38 -5.43
CA LYS A 132 -9.54 -2.15 -3.97
C LYS A 132 -8.71 -0.92 -3.63
N ASN A 133 -7.58 -0.73 -4.29
CA ASN A 133 -6.71 0.43 -4.10
C ASN A 133 -7.41 1.73 -4.47
N ASP A 134 -8.11 1.77 -5.60
CA ASP A 134 -8.84 2.96 -6.02
C ASP A 134 -10.03 3.24 -5.10
N THR A 135 -10.68 2.20 -4.61
CA THR A 135 -11.76 2.32 -3.61
C THR A 135 -11.22 2.88 -2.29
N PHE A 136 -10.05 2.44 -1.80
CA PHE A 136 -9.42 3.01 -0.62
C PHE A 136 -9.01 4.47 -0.82
N LYS A 137 -8.50 4.86 -1.99
CA LYS A 137 -8.15 6.25 -2.27
C LYS A 137 -9.38 7.15 -2.22
N LEU A 138 -10.49 6.71 -2.85
CA LEU A 138 -11.72 7.48 -2.92
C LEU A 138 -12.41 7.58 -1.55
N LEU A 139 -12.69 6.44 -0.92
CA LEU A 139 -13.39 6.39 0.36
C LEU A 139 -12.51 6.88 1.51
N GLY A 140 -11.20 6.64 1.45
CA GLY A 140 -10.25 7.06 2.46
C GLY A 140 -10.19 8.56 2.63
N GLY A 141 -10.15 9.33 1.53
CA GLY A 141 -10.18 10.79 1.60
C GLY A 141 -11.47 11.34 2.24
N VAL A 142 -12.62 10.71 1.96
CA VAL A 142 -13.90 11.09 2.57
C VAL A 142 -13.93 10.70 4.05
N ALA A 143 -13.44 9.51 4.39
CA ALA A 143 -13.38 9.02 5.76
C ALA A 143 -12.43 9.88 6.63
N ASP A 144 -11.26 10.26 6.09
CA ASP A 144 -10.32 11.16 6.77
C ASP A 144 -10.97 12.50 7.12
N LYS A 145 -11.71 13.06 6.17
CA LYS A 145 -12.45 14.31 6.40
C LYS A 145 -13.55 14.15 7.43
N ALA A 146 -14.29 13.03 7.40
CA ALA A 146 -15.32 12.72 8.38
C ALA A 146 -14.73 12.59 9.79
N ILE A 147 -13.60 11.87 9.94
CA ILE A 147 -12.88 11.73 11.22
C ILE A 147 -12.41 13.10 11.74
N ALA A 148 -11.83 13.93 10.85
CA ALA A 148 -11.35 15.26 11.22
C ALA A 148 -12.50 16.20 11.68
N MET A 149 -13.71 15.98 11.17
CA MET A 149 -14.92 16.70 11.58
C MET A 149 -15.61 16.11 12.84
N GLY A 150 -15.01 15.10 13.47
CA GLY A 150 -15.60 14.41 14.61
C GLY A 150 -16.73 13.43 14.28
N ARG A 151 -16.94 13.13 12.98
CA ARG A 151 -17.98 12.24 12.47
C ARG A 151 -17.44 10.82 12.27
N ALA A 152 -16.90 10.24 13.34
CA ALA A 152 -16.20 8.95 13.28
C ALA A 152 -17.12 7.78 12.87
N GLU A 153 -18.41 7.82 13.25
CA GLU A 153 -19.38 6.78 12.88
C GLU A 153 -19.70 6.79 11.37
N ASP A 154 -19.69 7.95 10.73
CA ASP A 154 -19.89 8.03 9.29
C ASP A 154 -18.69 7.47 8.55
N ALA A 155 -17.46 7.76 9.00
CA ALA A 155 -16.24 7.17 8.46
C ALA A 155 -16.24 5.65 8.62
N GLU A 156 -16.68 5.16 9.79
CA GLU A 156 -16.83 3.72 10.05
C GLU A 156 -17.78 3.06 9.05
N ARG A 157 -18.97 3.61 8.85
CA ARG A 157 -19.96 3.08 7.88
C ARG A 157 -19.42 3.04 6.45
N LEU A 158 -18.67 4.08 6.05
CA LEU A 158 -18.08 4.15 4.71
C LEU A 158 -17.02 3.06 4.48
N LEU A 159 -16.21 2.76 5.50
CA LEU A 159 -15.07 1.86 5.37
C LEU A 159 -15.39 0.42 5.76
N GLN A 160 -16.46 0.17 6.53
CA GLN A 160 -16.73 -1.13 7.15
C GLN A 160 -16.72 -2.30 6.16
N THR A 161 -17.45 -2.17 5.05
CA THR A 161 -17.54 -3.24 4.05
C THR A 161 -16.18 -3.52 3.40
N LEU A 162 -15.44 -2.47 3.05
CA LEU A 162 -14.12 -2.58 2.44
C LEU A 162 -13.13 -3.23 3.39
N MET A 163 -13.12 -2.79 4.65
CA MET A 163 -12.26 -3.33 5.71
C MET A 163 -12.55 -4.81 5.98
N GLN A 164 -13.83 -5.19 6.02
CA GLN A 164 -14.23 -6.60 6.16
C GLN A 164 -13.73 -7.46 5.01
N GLN A 165 -13.88 -6.99 3.76
CA GLN A 165 -13.39 -7.72 2.57
C GLN A 165 -11.87 -7.91 2.59
N VAL A 166 -11.11 -6.91 3.10
CA VAL A 166 -9.66 -7.03 3.26
C VAL A 166 -9.33 -8.11 4.28
N LEU A 167 -9.97 -8.09 5.43
CA LEU A 167 -9.72 -9.07 6.49
C LEU A 167 -10.10 -10.50 6.05
N GLU A 168 -11.22 -10.68 5.36
CA GLU A 168 -11.61 -11.97 4.79
C GLU A 168 -10.61 -12.47 3.74
N SER A 169 -10.07 -11.57 2.93
CA SER A 169 -9.02 -11.90 1.96
C SER A 169 -7.74 -12.37 2.68
N ALA A 170 -7.33 -11.68 3.75
CA ALA A 170 -6.19 -12.07 4.58
C ALA A 170 -6.40 -13.44 5.26
N ARG A 171 -7.58 -13.67 5.85
CA ARG A 171 -7.96 -14.96 6.44
C ARG A 171 -7.94 -16.10 5.41
N GLY A 172 -8.39 -15.82 4.19
CA GLY A 172 -8.37 -16.75 3.07
C GLY A 172 -6.99 -16.98 2.46
N LYS A 173 -5.92 -16.42 3.06
CA LYS A 173 -4.52 -16.46 2.55
C LYS A 173 -4.40 -16.00 1.10
N ARG A 174 -5.27 -15.08 0.68
CA ARG A 174 -5.14 -14.41 -0.62
C ARG A 174 -4.07 -13.35 -0.50
N MET A 175 -3.16 -13.30 -1.47
CA MET A 175 -2.13 -12.26 -1.50
C MET A 175 -2.81 -10.89 -1.60
N LEU A 176 -2.61 -10.07 -0.57
CA LEU A 176 -3.03 -8.68 -0.56
C LEU A 176 -1.85 -7.80 -0.97
N ASP A 177 -2.16 -6.76 -1.72
CA ASP A 177 -1.18 -5.72 -2.01
C ASP A 177 -0.73 -5.03 -0.72
N PRO A 178 0.59 -4.85 -0.50
CA PRO A 178 1.14 -4.22 0.70
C PRO A 178 0.52 -2.87 1.04
N TRP A 179 0.21 -2.06 0.03
CA TRP A 179 -0.42 -0.76 0.22
C TRP A 179 -1.85 -0.91 0.77
N THR A 180 -2.63 -1.87 0.25
CA THR A 180 -3.98 -2.17 0.77
C THR A 180 -3.94 -2.55 2.25
N VAL A 181 -3.00 -3.41 2.64
CA VAL A 181 -2.81 -3.84 4.04
C VAL A 181 -2.45 -2.63 4.93
N GLU A 182 -1.55 -1.78 4.46
CA GLU A 182 -1.13 -0.58 5.20
C GLU A 182 -2.29 0.41 5.36
N GLN A 183 -3.07 0.68 4.30
CA GLN A 183 -4.23 1.55 4.39
C GLN A 183 -5.30 0.98 5.33
N ALA A 184 -5.60 -0.31 5.22
CA ALA A 184 -6.54 -0.98 6.11
C ALA A 184 -6.08 -0.91 7.57
N GLY A 185 -4.80 -1.18 7.83
CA GLY A 185 -4.22 -1.04 9.17
C GLY A 185 -4.30 0.38 9.72
N ARG A 186 -3.94 1.37 8.91
CA ARG A 186 -4.00 2.79 9.28
C ARG A 186 -5.42 3.25 9.56
N PHE A 187 -6.38 2.93 8.69
CA PHE A 187 -7.78 3.31 8.93
C PHE A 187 -8.37 2.56 10.13
N GLY A 188 -8.05 1.28 10.32
CA GLY A 188 -8.47 0.52 11.49
C GLY A 188 -7.98 1.17 12.80
N ALA A 189 -6.70 1.53 12.88
CA ALA A 189 -6.13 2.19 14.06
C ALA A 189 -6.74 3.58 14.31
N ARG A 190 -6.99 4.37 13.24
CA ARG A 190 -7.66 5.68 13.36
C ARG A 190 -9.11 5.55 13.76
N LEU A 191 -9.85 4.57 13.23
CA LEU A 191 -11.22 4.29 13.66
C LEU A 191 -11.26 3.85 15.13
N ALA A 192 -10.32 3.01 15.59
CA ALA A 192 -10.19 2.67 17.00
C ALA A 192 -10.00 3.92 17.88
N THR A 193 -9.16 4.86 17.43
CA THR A 193 -8.90 6.12 18.14
C THR A 193 -10.12 7.04 18.14
N ALA A 194 -10.84 7.13 17.01
CA ALA A 194 -11.94 8.07 16.80
C ALA A 194 -13.26 7.58 17.41
N THR A 195 -13.55 6.28 17.32
CA THR A 195 -14.79 5.67 17.82
C THR A 195 -14.67 5.13 19.25
N GLY A 196 -13.44 4.87 19.72
CA GLY A 196 -13.18 4.18 20.99
C GLY A 196 -13.56 2.70 20.98
N LYS A 197 -13.84 2.11 19.83
CA LYS A 197 -14.25 0.70 19.70
C LYS A 197 -13.04 -0.24 19.66
N SER A 198 -13.00 -1.21 20.58
CA SER A 198 -11.96 -2.25 20.64
C SER A 198 -11.91 -3.12 19.41
N SER A 199 -13.05 -3.30 18.73
CA SER A 199 -13.14 -4.12 17.52
C SER A 199 -12.19 -3.65 16.41
N TRP A 200 -11.99 -2.34 16.27
CA TRP A 200 -11.07 -1.79 15.29
C TRP A 200 -9.60 -1.96 15.67
N PHE A 201 -9.28 -1.89 16.95
CA PHE A 201 -7.95 -2.22 17.45
C PHE A 201 -7.61 -3.70 17.16
N ASN A 202 -8.53 -4.60 17.54
CA ASN A 202 -8.36 -6.03 17.32
C ASN A 202 -8.31 -6.39 15.82
N TYR A 203 -9.09 -5.69 14.99
CA TYR A 203 -9.02 -5.80 13.53
C TYR A 203 -7.59 -5.59 13.00
N VAL A 204 -6.90 -4.56 13.47
CA VAL A 204 -5.53 -4.26 13.03
C VAL A 204 -4.58 -5.37 13.44
N VAL A 205 -4.66 -5.83 14.69
CA VAL A 205 -3.82 -6.94 15.18
C VAL A 205 -4.06 -8.19 14.35
N GLU A 206 -5.31 -8.54 14.10
CA GLU A 206 -5.71 -9.72 13.35
C GLU A 206 -5.23 -9.65 11.89
N LEU A 207 -5.40 -8.51 11.23
CA LEU A 207 -4.95 -8.29 9.85
C LEU A 207 -3.45 -8.56 9.69
N TYR A 208 -2.63 -7.95 10.55
CA TYR A 208 -1.18 -8.11 10.48
C TYR A 208 -0.70 -9.48 10.94
N THR A 209 -1.45 -10.17 11.77
CA THR A 209 -1.20 -11.57 12.14
C THR A 209 -1.37 -12.49 10.91
N TYR A 210 -2.47 -12.35 10.15
CA TYR A 210 -2.70 -13.14 8.95
C TYR A 210 -1.68 -12.84 7.84
N GLU A 211 -1.31 -11.58 7.68
CA GLU A 211 -0.31 -11.16 6.69
C GLU A 211 1.12 -11.54 7.08
N ASN A 212 1.35 -11.94 8.33
CA ASN A 212 2.68 -12.28 8.89
C ASN A 212 3.71 -11.17 8.59
N ARG A 213 3.33 -9.92 8.83
CA ARG A 213 4.11 -8.71 8.60
C ARG A 213 4.20 -7.86 9.84
N ILE A 214 5.35 -7.17 10.01
CA ILE A 214 5.49 -6.15 11.06
C ILE A 214 4.67 -4.92 10.69
N MET A 215 3.92 -4.41 11.66
CA MET A 215 3.15 -3.18 11.51
C MET A 215 4.07 -1.99 11.24
N PRO A 216 3.79 -1.17 10.22
CA PRO A 216 4.59 0.02 9.94
C PRO A 216 4.42 1.09 11.02
N ALA A 217 5.41 1.97 11.14
CA ALA A 217 5.45 3.00 12.18
C ALA A 217 4.16 3.82 12.32
N PRO A 218 3.52 4.30 11.24
CA PRO A 218 2.28 5.07 11.36
C PRO A 218 1.14 4.30 12.03
N VAL A 219 1.02 2.99 11.74
CA VAL A 219 -0.01 2.13 12.35
C VAL A 219 0.29 1.93 13.84
N VAL A 220 1.55 1.68 14.19
CA VAL A 220 1.98 1.52 15.60
C VAL A 220 1.72 2.80 16.39
N ASP A 221 1.99 3.98 15.81
CA ASP A 221 1.75 5.28 16.44
C ASP A 221 0.27 5.51 16.75
N GLU A 222 -0.59 5.22 15.80
CA GLU A 222 -2.04 5.33 15.97
C GLU A 222 -2.56 4.32 17.01
N LEU A 223 -2.05 3.09 17.04
CA LEU A 223 -2.43 2.11 18.05
C LEU A 223 -2.02 2.54 19.47
N HIS A 224 -0.88 3.24 19.65
CA HIS A 224 -0.49 3.82 20.92
C HIS A 224 -1.44 4.94 21.39
N GLN A 225 -2.07 5.64 20.46
CA GLN A 225 -3.12 6.60 20.79
C GLN A 225 -4.45 5.88 21.08
N ALA A 226 -4.79 4.89 20.26
CA ALA A 226 -6.03 4.11 20.38
C ALA A 226 -6.11 3.38 21.73
N ILE A 227 -5.00 2.78 22.20
CA ILE A 227 -4.96 2.00 23.44
C ILE A 227 -5.46 2.78 24.65
N ARG A 228 -5.32 4.10 24.65
CA ARG A 228 -5.77 4.98 25.74
C ARG A 228 -7.27 5.21 25.72
N LYS A 229 -7.92 5.05 24.55
CA LYS A 229 -9.34 5.38 24.31
C LYS A 229 -10.24 4.15 24.29
N VAL A 230 -9.72 3.02 23.80
CA VAL A 230 -10.51 1.77 23.73
C VAL A 230 -10.66 1.16 25.13
N PRO A 231 -11.82 0.59 25.48
CA PRO A 231 -12.07 0.05 26.82
C PRO A 231 -11.28 -1.24 27.12
N SER A 232 -11.06 -2.07 26.12
CA SER A 232 -10.33 -3.35 26.22
C SER A 232 -9.67 -3.70 24.89
N VAL A 233 -8.69 -4.58 24.93
CA VAL A 233 -8.02 -5.13 23.73
C VAL A 233 -7.85 -6.64 23.91
N ASP A 234 -7.76 -7.35 22.81
CA ASP A 234 -7.43 -8.78 22.81
C ASP A 234 -5.93 -8.96 23.10
N ILE A 235 -5.61 -9.04 24.42
CA ILE A 235 -4.22 -9.19 24.89
C ILE A 235 -3.61 -10.52 24.39
N PRO A 236 -4.32 -11.67 24.44
CA PRO A 236 -3.83 -12.92 23.86
C PRO A 236 -3.40 -12.77 22.40
N ALA A 237 -4.26 -12.23 21.53
CA ALA A 237 -3.96 -12.03 20.12
C ALA A 237 -2.76 -11.09 19.89
N LEU A 238 -2.69 -9.98 20.64
CA LEU A 238 -1.56 -9.06 20.55
C LEU A 238 -0.26 -9.69 21.03
N ARG A 239 -0.30 -10.54 22.06
CA ARG A 239 0.86 -11.28 22.56
C ARG A 239 1.35 -12.31 21.53
N GLU A 240 0.44 -13.06 20.94
CA GLU A 240 0.75 -14.03 19.89
C GLU A 240 1.41 -13.35 18.69
N TYR A 241 0.86 -12.23 18.25
CA TYR A 241 1.44 -11.42 17.18
C TYR A 241 2.88 -10.99 17.51
N VAL A 242 3.14 -10.44 18.70
CA VAL A 242 4.48 -10.02 19.10
C VAL A 242 5.44 -11.21 19.20
N ALA A 243 5.00 -12.34 19.79
CA ALA A 243 5.79 -13.53 19.96
C ALA A 243 6.25 -14.14 18.63
N SER A 244 5.39 -14.12 17.60
CA SER A 244 5.71 -14.67 16.26
C SER A 244 6.94 -14.01 15.62
N PHE A 245 7.22 -12.74 15.92
CA PHE A 245 8.40 -12.03 15.43
C PHE A 245 9.59 -12.11 16.38
N GLN A 246 9.37 -12.31 17.68
CA GLN A 246 10.46 -12.50 18.64
C GLN A 246 11.27 -13.75 18.36
N GLU A 247 10.62 -14.84 17.95
CA GLU A 247 11.30 -16.09 17.58
C GLU A 247 12.24 -15.95 16.38
N ASN A 248 11.98 -14.97 15.52
CA ASN A 248 12.73 -14.74 14.28
C ASN A 248 13.52 -13.42 14.26
N THR A 249 13.83 -12.84 15.42
CA THR A 249 14.49 -11.53 15.54
C THR A 249 15.80 -11.41 14.76
N ALA A 250 16.50 -12.52 14.54
CA ALA A 250 17.74 -12.55 13.75
C ALA A 250 17.54 -12.19 12.27
N ARG A 251 16.33 -12.40 11.73
CA ARG A 251 15.98 -12.09 10.33
C ARG A 251 15.45 -10.66 10.14
N LEU A 252 15.17 -9.97 11.23
CA LEU A 252 14.61 -8.61 11.20
C LEU A 252 15.71 -7.57 10.98
N GLY A 253 15.41 -6.61 10.11
CA GLY A 253 16.22 -5.41 9.93
C GLY A 253 16.22 -4.50 11.16
N PRO A 254 17.13 -3.50 11.24
CA PRO A 254 17.19 -2.56 12.36
C PRO A 254 15.87 -1.83 12.62
N ASN A 255 15.20 -1.38 11.56
CA ASN A 255 13.91 -0.68 11.66
C ASN A 255 12.80 -1.60 12.17
N GLU A 256 12.76 -2.85 11.70
CA GLU A 256 11.78 -3.83 12.13
C GLU A 256 11.96 -4.22 13.61
N ARG A 257 13.19 -4.35 14.08
CA ARG A 257 13.48 -4.58 15.52
C ARG A 257 13.01 -3.41 16.38
N PHE A 258 13.20 -2.19 15.91
CA PHE A 258 12.71 -1.00 16.60
C PHE A 258 11.17 -1.00 16.68
N LEU A 259 10.48 -1.34 15.58
CA LEU A 259 9.02 -1.46 15.56
C LEU A 259 8.53 -2.57 16.48
N LEU A 260 9.21 -3.73 16.50
CA LEU A 260 8.89 -4.82 17.41
C LEU A 260 8.99 -4.38 18.88
N GLN A 261 10.06 -3.68 19.26
CA GLN A 261 10.22 -3.11 20.59
C GLN A 261 9.08 -2.15 20.96
N ARG A 262 8.59 -1.36 20.01
CA ARG A 262 7.44 -0.49 20.23
C ARG A 262 6.15 -1.28 20.41
N MET A 263 5.97 -2.39 19.69
CA MET A 263 4.83 -3.30 19.86
C MET A 263 4.87 -4.00 21.24
N GLU A 264 6.05 -4.36 21.74
CA GLU A 264 6.22 -4.86 23.13
C GLU A 264 5.79 -3.80 24.15
N GLY A 265 6.13 -2.54 23.92
CA GLY A 265 5.67 -1.41 24.71
C GLY A 265 4.15 -1.29 24.72
N LEU A 266 3.52 -1.44 23.55
CA LEU A 266 2.07 -1.43 23.39
C LEU A 266 1.41 -2.59 24.14
N LEU A 267 1.97 -3.80 24.07
CA LEU A 267 1.50 -4.98 24.81
C LEU A 267 1.56 -4.75 26.33
N ARG A 268 2.65 -4.15 26.82
CA ARG A 268 2.77 -3.80 28.24
C ARG A 268 1.69 -2.81 28.66
N LEU A 269 1.43 -1.77 27.85
CA LEU A 269 0.36 -0.80 28.11
C LEU A 269 -1.03 -1.46 28.11
N ALA A 270 -1.27 -2.41 27.19
CA ALA A 270 -2.51 -3.17 27.13
C ALA A 270 -2.72 -4.03 28.40
N SER A 271 -1.65 -4.62 28.92
CA SER A 271 -1.70 -5.49 30.11
C SER A 271 -1.89 -4.76 31.43
N LEU A 272 -1.76 -3.43 31.44
CA LEU A 272 -1.98 -2.57 32.62
C LEU A 272 -3.40 -2.04 32.71
N LYS A 273 -4.25 -2.30 31.72
CA LYS A 273 -5.67 -1.93 31.71
C LYS A 273 -6.55 -3.02 32.28
#